data_3f4619ac1b696e901bc09e1b4f5f46a6
#
_entry.id   3f4619ac1b696e901bc09e1b4f5f46a6
#
_cell.length_a   1.000
_cell.length_b   1.000
_cell.length_c   1.000
_cell.angle_alpha   90.00
_cell.angle_beta   90.00
_cell.angle_gamma   90.00
#
_symmetry.space_group_name_H-M   'P 1'
#
loop_
_entity.id
_entity.type
_entity.pdbx_description
1 polymer ?
#
loop_
_entity_poly.entity_id
_entity_poly.type
_entity_poly.pdbx_seq_one_letter_code
_entity_poly.pdbx_strand_id
1 'polypeptide(L)'
;MSISVYGGTGFIGNKFCEINKQNTIVVPRDQKESPTNNILYFISTIHNYNVFEDPLLDINTNLNVMMSVLSKAKEKYGSDFTFNFISSWFVYGKTKDLPANEQSQCNPRGFYSITKRTAEQLLISYCETFGIKYRIMRLCNVYGTEDTKASKKRNALQFLTEQVVNGEEINLYDAGQNIRDFMHVDDVCRAIKLILDKGELNDVINIGSGTPTKFIEVMEHVKKVTGSKSKFNFVDPPEFHKIVQVQDMYLNVDKLNNLEFVPTYKIMDGIELLIKNLEVSK
;
A
#
# COMPACT_ATOMS: atom_id res chain seq x y z
N MET A 1 1.60 -24.43 1.77
CA MET A 1 1.28 -24.11 3.18
C MET A 1 0.16 -23.11 3.23
N SER A 2 -0.77 -23.24 4.18
CA SER A 2 -1.85 -22.27 4.35
C SER A 2 -1.35 -21.03 5.06
N ILE A 3 -1.90 -19.86 4.70
CA ILE A 3 -1.52 -18.54 5.20
C ILE A 3 -2.74 -17.92 5.90
N SER A 4 -2.57 -17.47 7.14
CA SER A 4 -3.58 -16.68 7.86
C SER A 4 -3.52 -15.23 7.43
N VAL A 5 -4.60 -14.71 6.82
CA VAL A 5 -4.64 -13.36 6.26
C VAL A 5 -5.47 -12.44 7.14
N TYR A 6 -4.83 -11.53 7.83
CA TYR A 6 -5.46 -10.46 8.58
C TYR A 6 -5.71 -9.26 7.67
N GLY A 7 -6.93 -8.75 7.65
CA GLY A 7 -7.34 -7.69 6.71
C GLY A 7 -7.68 -8.20 5.30
N GLY A 8 -7.96 -9.50 5.17
CA GLY A 8 -8.35 -10.15 3.91
C GLY A 8 -9.68 -9.67 3.30
N THR A 9 -10.40 -8.74 3.94
CA THR A 9 -11.61 -8.09 3.42
C THR A 9 -11.35 -6.67 2.88
N GLY A 10 -10.09 -6.18 2.99
CA GLY A 10 -9.67 -4.89 2.42
C GLY A 10 -9.31 -5.02 0.95
N PHE A 11 -9.09 -3.90 0.26
CA PHE A 11 -8.80 -3.85 -1.18
C PHE A 11 -7.72 -4.87 -1.60
N ILE A 12 -6.49 -4.70 -1.12
CA ILE A 12 -5.36 -5.59 -1.50
C ILE A 12 -5.52 -6.98 -0.89
N GLY A 13 -5.93 -7.05 0.38
CA GLY A 13 -6.08 -8.33 1.09
C GLY A 13 -7.15 -9.23 0.47
N ASN A 14 -8.29 -8.66 0.04
CA ASN A 14 -9.34 -9.41 -0.65
C ASN A 14 -8.84 -9.96 -1.99
N LYS A 15 -8.17 -9.11 -2.78
CA LYS A 15 -7.60 -9.55 -4.07
C LYS A 15 -6.55 -10.65 -3.89
N PHE A 16 -5.69 -10.51 -2.87
CA PHE A 16 -4.72 -11.55 -2.55
C PHE A 16 -5.40 -12.89 -2.19
N CYS A 17 -6.45 -12.85 -1.37
CA CYS A 17 -7.21 -14.05 -1.00
C CYS A 17 -7.96 -14.65 -2.19
N GLU A 18 -8.50 -13.83 -3.09
CA GLU A 18 -9.16 -14.30 -4.31
C GLU A 18 -8.19 -15.10 -5.20
N ILE A 19 -7.03 -14.52 -5.51
CA ILE A 19 -6.01 -15.14 -6.38
C ILE A 19 -5.41 -16.39 -5.72
N ASN A 20 -5.29 -16.43 -4.38
CA ASN A 20 -4.65 -17.50 -3.63
C ASN A 20 -5.64 -18.33 -2.80
N LYS A 21 -6.89 -18.44 -3.23
CA LYS A 21 -8.00 -19.01 -2.45
C LYS A 21 -7.72 -20.36 -1.81
N GLN A 22 -6.98 -21.24 -2.47
CA GLN A 22 -6.66 -22.58 -1.96
C GLN A 22 -5.65 -22.57 -0.79
N ASN A 23 -4.89 -21.48 -0.63
CA ASN A 23 -3.79 -21.37 0.32
C ASN A 23 -3.99 -20.29 1.37
N THR A 24 -5.16 -19.66 1.44
CA THR A 24 -5.42 -18.56 2.36
C THR A 24 -6.59 -18.83 3.28
N ILE A 25 -6.45 -18.41 4.55
CA ILE A 25 -7.51 -18.41 5.55
C ILE A 25 -7.70 -16.96 5.98
N VAL A 26 -8.84 -16.36 5.64
CA VAL A 26 -9.18 -15.00 6.07
C VAL A 26 -9.52 -15.02 7.56
N VAL A 27 -8.78 -14.26 8.35
CA VAL A 27 -9.02 -14.17 9.81
C VAL A 27 -10.07 -13.09 10.07
N PRO A 28 -11.15 -13.38 10.79
CA PRO A 28 -12.16 -12.40 11.17
C PRO A 28 -11.56 -11.22 11.95
N ARG A 29 -12.20 -10.04 11.84
CA ARG A 29 -11.65 -8.78 12.40
C ARG A 29 -11.49 -8.79 13.93
N ASP A 30 -12.36 -9.48 14.62
CA ASP A 30 -12.39 -9.62 16.08
C ASP A 30 -11.42 -10.71 16.59
N GLN A 31 -11.02 -11.64 15.72
CA GLN A 31 -10.10 -12.72 16.06
C GLN A 31 -8.65 -12.26 16.06
N LYS A 32 -7.93 -12.50 17.16
CA LYS A 32 -6.49 -12.22 17.28
C LYS A 32 -5.62 -13.47 17.16
N GLU A 33 -6.18 -14.64 17.43
CA GLU A 33 -5.47 -15.91 17.27
C GLU A 33 -5.33 -16.29 15.80
N SER A 34 -4.11 -16.64 15.38
CA SER A 34 -3.85 -17.09 14.03
C SER A 34 -4.19 -18.57 13.86
N PRO A 35 -4.94 -18.95 12.78
CA PRO A 35 -5.16 -20.36 12.43
C PRO A 35 -3.87 -21.10 12.03
N THR A 36 -2.89 -20.41 11.44
CA THR A 36 -1.63 -20.99 10.95
C THR A 36 -0.43 -20.23 11.47
N ASN A 37 0.74 -20.85 11.43
CA ASN A 37 2.03 -20.25 11.79
C ASN A 37 2.67 -19.41 10.68
N ASN A 38 1.98 -19.19 9.55
CA ASN A 38 2.37 -18.25 8.50
C ASN A 38 1.32 -17.15 8.41
N ILE A 39 1.67 -15.95 8.85
CA ILE A 39 0.75 -14.82 9.01
C ILE A 39 1.05 -13.76 7.95
N LEU A 40 0.03 -13.34 7.20
CA LEU A 40 0.08 -12.17 6.32
C LEU A 40 -0.84 -11.09 6.87
N TYR A 41 -0.27 -9.91 7.20
CA TYR A 41 -0.95 -8.89 7.97
C TYR A 41 -1.12 -7.58 7.17
N PHE A 42 -2.38 -7.30 6.76
CA PHE A 42 -2.76 -6.09 6.03
C PHE A 42 -3.47 -5.05 6.90
N ILE A 43 -3.89 -5.37 8.14
CA ILE A 43 -4.68 -4.42 8.94
C ILE A 43 -3.90 -3.13 9.15
N SER A 44 -4.50 -2.03 8.72
CA SER A 44 -3.97 -0.69 8.88
C SER A 44 -5.07 0.35 8.65
N THR A 45 -4.92 1.53 9.21
CA THR A 45 -5.50 2.74 8.62
C THR A 45 -4.83 3.04 7.28
N ILE A 46 -5.35 3.99 6.51
CA ILE A 46 -4.97 4.15 5.10
C ILE A 46 -4.61 5.57 4.68
N HIS A 47 -4.80 6.58 5.56
CA HIS A 47 -4.50 7.98 5.26
C HIS A 47 -4.19 8.79 6.53
N ASN A 48 -3.51 9.92 6.35
CA ASN A 48 -3.10 10.80 7.46
C ASN A 48 -4.21 11.70 8.02
N TYR A 49 -5.41 11.71 7.43
CA TYR A 49 -6.50 12.61 7.82
C TYR A 49 -7.30 12.16 9.05
N ASN A 50 -7.07 10.94 9.54
CA ASN A 50 -7.74 10.42 10.73
C ASN A 50 -7.54 11.29 11.97
N VAL A 51 -6.41 11.99 12.06
CA VAL A 51 -6.06 12.86 13.18
C VAL A 51 -7.10 13.95 13.45
N PHE A 52 -7.88 14.37 12.46
CA PHE A 52 -8.94 15.37 12.62
C PHE A 52 -10.22 14.83 13.28
N GLU A 53 -10.44 13.51 13.19
CA GLU A 53 -11.64 12.85 13.70
C GLU A 53 -11.32 12.09 15.00
N ASP A 54 -10.26 11.29 14.98
CA ASP A 54 -9.79 10.51 16.11
C ASP A 54 -8.25 10.35 16.05
N PRO A 55 -7.48 11.11 16.84
CA PRO A 55 -6.02 11.02 16.84
C PRO A 55 -5.48 9.68 17.38
N LEU A 56 -6.31 8.87 18.07
CA LEU A 56 -5.91 7.56 18.57
C LEU A 56 -6.18 6.44 17.56
N LEU A 57 -6.95 6.68 16.52
CA LEU A 57 -7.33 5.66 15.55
C LEU A 57 -6.12 4.98 14.91
N ASP A 58 -5.13 5.77 14.46
CA ASP A 58 -3.92 5.22 13.86
C ASP A 58 -3.10 4.40 14.87
N ILE A 59 -2.99 4.87 16.11
CA ILE A 59 -2.28 4.17 17.18
C ILE A 59 -2.97 2.83 17.50
N ASN A 60 -4.27 2.88 17.74
CA ASN A 60 -5.06 1.69 18.10
C ASN A 60 -5.05 0.65 16.99
N THR A 61 -5.26 1.08 15.74
CA THR A 61 -5.35 0.17 14.59
C THR A 61 -3.99 -0.36 14.17
N ASN A 62 -2.99 0.51 14.01
CA ASN A 62 -1.71 0.14 13.42
C ASN A 62 -0.75 -0.50 14.42
N LEU A 63 -0.84 -0.15 15.70
CA LEU A 63 0.09 -0.63 16.74
C LEU A 63 -0.58 -1.65 17.67
N ASN A 64 -1.64 -1.26 18.38
CA ASN A 64 -2.23 -2.12 19.42
C ASN A 64 -2.81 -3.43 18.86
N VAL A 65 -3.50 -3.36 17.69
CA VAL A 65 -4.04 -4.56 17.05
C VAL A 65 -2.91 -5.49 16.59
N MET A 66 -1.87 -4.93 15.95
CA MET A 66 -0.72 -5.72 15.49
C MET A 66 0.00 -6.41 16.64
N MET A 67 0.29 -5.68 17.72
CA MET A 67 0.96 -6.25 18.91
C MET A 67 0.12 -7.32 19.57
N SER A 68 -1.21 -7.16 19.59
CA SER A 68 -2.13 -8.20 20.11
C SER A 68 -2.07 -9.48 19.28
N VAL A 69 -2.01 -9.38 17.94
CA VAL A 69 -1.87 -10.55 17.06
C VAL A 69 -0.52 -11.23 17.25
N LEU A 70 0.57 -10.44 17.31
CA LEU A 70 1.93 -10.95 17.56
C LEU A 70 2.02 -11.70 18.90
N SER A 71 1.48 -11.12 19.99
CA SER A 71 1.47 -11.74 21.31
C SER A 71 0.70 -13.06 21.30
N LYS A 72 -0.49 -13.09 20.69
CA LYS A 72 -1.30 -14.31 20.58
C LYS A 72 -0.64 -15.38 19.71
N ALA A 73 0.01 -15.00 18.63
CA ALA A 73 0.77 -15.92 17.80
C ALA A 73 1.96 -16.53 18.57
N LYS A 74 2.67 -15.71 19.36
CA LYS A 74 3.76 -16.19 20.24
C LYS A 74 3.26 -17.13 21.34
N GLU A 75 2.13 -16.81 21.98
CA GLU A 75 1.51 -17.72 22.98
C GLU A 75 1.22 -19.09 22.37
N LYS A 76 0.75 -19.14 21.13
CA LYS A 76 0.32 -20.37 20.44
C LYS A 76 1.47 -21.16 19.81
N TYR A 77 2.41 -20.49 19.18
CA TYR A 77 3.44 -21.09 18.34
C TYR A 77 4.87 -20.95 18.88
N GLY A 78 5.07 -20.26 20.01
CA GLY A 78 6.41 -19.95 20.51
C GLY A 78 7.16 -19.03 19.54
N SER A 79 8.29 -19.49 19.01
CA SER A 79 9.03 -18.81 17.94
C SER A 79 8.82 -19.44 16.56
N ASP A 80 8.01 -20.52 16.46
CA ASP A 80 7.79 -21.24 15.21
C ASP A 80 6.65 -20.65 14.38
N PHE A 81 6.79 -19.37 14.04
CA PHE A 81 5.91 -18.71 13.08
C PHE A 81 6.64 -17.61 12.32
N THR A 82 6.05 -17.23 11.18
CA THR A 82 6.53 -16.10 10.36
C THR A 82 5.47 -15.02 10.26
N PHE A 83 5.86 -13.79 10.58
CA PHE A 83 4.98 -12.62 10.47
C PHE A 83 5.34 -11.77 9.25
N ASN A 84 4.47 -11.77 8.23
CA ASN A 84 4.65 -11.01 7.01
C ASN A 84 3.80 -9.75 7.09
N PHE A 85 4.45 -8.60 7.23
CA PHE A 85 3.80 -7.31 7.47
C PHE A 85 3.74 -6.46 6.21
N ILE A 86 2.55 -6.01 5.86
CA ILE A 86 2.35 -5.07 4.77
C ILE A 86 2.52 -3.65 5.29
N SER A 87 3.59 -3.02 4.87
CA SER A 87 3.93 -1.63 5.15
C SER A 87 3.64 -0.74 3.92
N SER A 88 4.15 0.46 3.90
CA SER A 88 3.88 1.45 2.86
C SER A 88 5.10 2.32 2.58
N TRP A 89 5.24 2.81 1.36
CA TRP A 89 6.22 3.81 0.98
C TRP A 89 6.15 5.09 1.83
N PHE A 90 5.01 5.39 2.44
CA PHE A 90 4.86 6.55 3.32
C PHE A 90 5.82 6.56 4.52
N VAL A 91 6.40 5.41 4.89
CA VAL A 91 7.40 5.33 5.98
C VAL A 91 8.68 6.09 5.65
N TYR A 92 9.03 6.23 4.37
CA TYR A 92 10.18 7.03 3.93
C TYR A 92 9.98 8.52 4.22
N GLY A 93 8.74 9.00 4.09
CA GLY A 93 8.42 10.40 4.31
C GLY A 93 9.22 11.33 3.39
N LYS A 94 9.76 12.41 3.95
CA LYS A 94 10.59 13.38 3.21
C LYS A 94 12.05 12.88 3.10
N THR A 95 12.27 11.83 2.31
CA THR A 95 13.63 11.38 1.97
C THR A 95 14.22 12.21 0.83
N LYS A 96 15.56 12.30 0.79
CA LYS A 96 16.30 12.88 -0.34
C LYS A 96 16.79 11.81 -1.31
N ASP A 97 16.77 10.56 -0.89
CA ASP A 97 17.27 9.43 -1.67
C ASP A 97 16.14 8.94 -2.58
N LEU A 98 16.27 9.18 -3.87
CA LEU A 98 15.35 8.68 -4.90
C LEU A 98 16.15 8.04 -6.05
N PRO A 99 15.75 6.83 -6.48
CA PRO A 99 14.68 5.98 -5.92
C PRO A 99 14.97 5.57 -4.47
N ALA A 100 13.91 5.59 -3.62
CA ALA A 100 14.05 5.21 -2.21
C ALA A 100 14.29 3.70 -2.09
N ASN A 101 15.42 3.29 -1.51
CA ASN A 101 15.73 1.89 -1.22
C ASN A 101 15.41 1.55 0.25
N GLU A 102 15.47 0.29 0.61
CA GLU A 102 15.07 -0.18 1.94
C GLU A 102 15.95 0.36 3.08
N GLN A 103 17.18 0.80 2.78
CA GLN A 103 18.11 1.45 3.72
C GLN A 103 17.98 2.96 3.74
N SER A 104 17.23 3.56 2.80
CA SER A 104 16.99 5.01 2.79
C SER A 104 16.38 5.49 4.11
N GLN A 105 16.79 6.66 4.55
CA GLN A 105 16.31 7.25 5.80
C GLN A 105 14.79 7.41 5.79
N CYS A 106 14.13 6.91 6.83
CA CYS A 106 12.70 7.09 7.04
C CYS A 106 12.44 8.35 7.88
N ASN A 107 11.70 9.32 7.32
CA ASN A 107 11.33 10.57 7.97
C ASN A 107 9.83 10.89 7.78
N PRO A 108 8.92 10.00 8.26
CA PRO A 108 7.48 10.18 8.12
C PRO A 108 6.97 11.40 8.88
N ARG A 109 5.89 12.04 8.40
CA ARG A 109 5.36 13.29 8.96
C ARG A 109 3.88 13.24 9.35
N GLY A 110 3.12 12.28 8.87
CA GLY A 110 1.70 12.13 9.22
C GLY A 110 1.47 10.99 10.20
N PHE A 111 0.35 10.99 10.92
CA PHE A 111 0.02 9.98 11.94
C PHE A 111 0.03 8.55 11.36
N TYR A 112 -0.61 8.36 10.22
CA TYR A 112 -0.56 7.08 9.50
C TYR A 112 0.87 6.64 9.20
N SER A 113 1.66 7.51 8.58
CA SER A 113 3.02 7.18 8.16
C SER A 113 3.96 6.96 9.34
N ILE A 114 3.82 7.74 10.42
CA ILE A 114 4.58 7.58 11.67
C ILE A 114 4.22 6.25 12.33
N THR A 115 2.93 5.95 12.49
CA THR A 115 2.51 4.69 13.12
C THR A 115 2.87 3.47 12.28
N LYS A 116 2.85 3.55 10.94
CA LYS A 116 3.36 2.47 10.07
C LYS A 116 4.86 2.23 10.28
N ARG A 117 5.68 3.31 10.36
CA ARG A 117 7.11 3.18 10.64
C ARG A 117 7.36 2.64 12.05
N THR A 118 6.61 3.10 13.04
CA THR A 118 6.68 2.59 14.42
C THR A 118 6.31 1.10 14.45
N ALA A 119 5.28 0.69 13.71
CA ALA A 119 4.89 -0.71 13.60
C ALA A 119 6.02 -1.59 13.04
N GLU A 120 6.76 -1.13 12.01
CA GLU A 120 7.94 -1.84 11.52
C GLU A 120 8.99 -2.01 12.61
N GLN A 121 9.31 -0.95 13.35
CA GLN A 121 10.32 -0.95 14.40
C GLN A 121 9.93 -1.86 15.59
N LEU A 122 8.67 -1.80 16.02
CA LEU A 122 8.15 -2.67 17.08
C LEU A 122 8.15 -4.14 16.63
N LEU A 123 7.75 -4.43 15.38
CA LEU A 123 7.77 -5.77 14.82
C LEU A 123 9.19 -6.35 14.80
N ILE A 124 10.16 -5.60 14.27
CA ILE A 124 11.56 -6.02 14.22
C ILE A 124 12.07 -6.32 15.64
N SER A 125 11.94 -5.36 16.55
CA SER A 125 12.40 -5.52 17.94
C SER A 125 11.76 -6.71 18.63
N TYR A 126 10.44 -6.91 18.47
CA TYR A 126 9.73 -8.05 19.04
C TYR A 126 10.20 -9.38 18.45
N CYS A 127 10.30 -9.46 17.14
CA CYS A 127 10.72 -10.67 16.45
C CYS A 127 12.16 -11.07 16.79
N GLU A 128 13.09 -10.12 16.79
CA GLU A 128 14.48 -10.36 17.19
C GLU A 128 14.61 -10.79 18.65
N THR A 129 13.87 -10.15 19.56
CA THR A 129 13.86 -10.51 20.99
C THR A 129 13.43 -11.96 21.22
N PHE A 130 12.47 -12.46 20.46
CA PHE A 130 11.89 -13.78 20.66
C PHE A 130 12.29 -14.82 19.62
N GLY A 131 13.21 -14.51 18.70
CA GLY A 131 13.67 -15.43 17.65
C GLY A 131 12.61 -15.77 16.60
N ILE A 132 11.62 -14.88 16.41
CA ILE A 132 10.52 -15.03 15.45
C ILE A 132 10.96 -14.54 14.08
N LYS A 133 10.52 -15.20 13.02
CA LYS A 133 10.83 -14.79 11.63
C LYS A 133 9.82 -13.75 11.13
N TYR A 134 10.31 -12.78 10.36
CA TYR A 134 9.46 -11.75 9.77
C TYR A 134 9.84 -11.41 8.34
N ARG A 135 8.95 -10.74 7.63
CA ARG A 135 9.20 -9.95 6.42
C ARG A 135 8.39 -8.67 6.48
N ILE A 136 8.94 -7.58 5.99
CA ILE A 136 8.26 -6.29 5.88
C ILE A 136 8.22 -5.91 4.40
N MET A 137 7.03 -5.70 3.86
CA MET A 137 6.80 -5.35 2.45
C MET A 137 6.28 -3.92 2.36
N ARG A 138 7.08 -2.99 1.84
CA ARG A 138 6.72 -1.59 1.65
C ARG A 138 6.10 -1.39 0.27
N LEU A 139 4.79 -1.20 0.23
CA LEU A 139 4.06 -1.04 -1.03
C LEU A 139 4.17 0.39 -1.56
N CYS A 140 4.26 0.55 -2.89
CA CYS A 140 4.04 1.80 -3.61
C CYS A 140 2.56 2.22 -3.61
N ASN A 141 2.14 3.14 -4.50
CA ASN A 141 0.73 3.45 -4.68
C ASN A 141 0.04 2.34 -5.47
N VAL A 142 -0.88 1.65 -4.82
CA VAL A 142 -1.61 0.52 -5.40
C VAL A 142 -2.94 1.01 -5.97
N TYR A 143 -3.26 0.59 -7.19
CA TYR A 143 -4.53 0.90 -7.86
C TYR A 143 -5.13 -0.35 -8.50
N GLY A 144 -6.42 -0.31 -8.80
CA GLY A 144 -7.14 -1.42 -9.46
C GLY A 144 -8.65 -1.29 -9.33
N THR A 145 -9.39 -2.08 -10.09
CA THR A 145 -10.83 -1.95 -10.28
C THR A 145 -11.65 -2.28 -9.04
N GLU A 146 -11.11 -3.06 -8.12
CA GLU A 146 -11.83 -3.54 -6.94
C GLU A 146 -11.81 -2.57 -5.74
N ASP A 147 -11.16 -1.41 -5.86
CA ASP A 147 -11.18 -0.40 -4.79
C ASP A 147 -12.48 0.42 -4.80
N THR A 148 -13.56 -0.20 -4.36
CA THR A 148 -14.91 0.41 -4.28
C THR A 148 -15.02 1.55 -3.27
N LYS A 149 -13.96 1.82 -2.49
CA LYS A 149 -13.91 2.88 -1.47
C LYS A 149 -12.92 3.98 -1.82
N ALA A 150 -12.54 4.09 -3.08
CA ALA A 150 -11.67 5.17 -3.54
C ALA A 150 -12.29 6.55 -3.21
N SER A 151 -11.49 7.49 -2.78
CA SER A 151 -11.90 8.85 -2.44
C SER A 151 -10.69 9.79 -2.51
N LYS A 152 -10.93 11.10 -2.48
CA LYS A 152 -9.86 12.11 -2.46
C LYS A 152 -8.83 11.89 -1.33
N LYS A 153 -9.26 11.36 -0.18
CA LYS A 153 -8.39 11.04 0.97
C LYS A 153 -7.71 9.68 0.83
N ARG A 154 -8.27 8.80 0.01
CA ARG A 154 -7.85 7.42 -0.18
C ARG A 154 -7.83 7.10 -1.66
N ASN A 155 -6.70 6.67 -2.20
CA ASN A 155 -6.53 6.34 -3.62
C ASN A 155 -6.97 7.49 -4.55
N ALA A 156 -6.30 8.64 -4.42
CA ALA A 156 -6.60 9.83 -5.22
C ALA A 156 -6.52 9.56 -6.73
N LEU A 157 -5.65 8.65 -7.17
CA LEU A 157 -5.52 8.28 -8.57
C LEU A 157 -6.84 7.75 -9.14
N GLN A 158 -7.42 6.75 -8.48
CA GLN A 158 -8.67 6.14 -8.94
C GLN A 158 -9.84 7.12 -8.85
N PHE A 159 -9.95 7.86 -7.75
CA PHE A 159 -10.99 8.86 -7.54
C PHE A 159 -10.96 9.95 -8.64
N LEU A 160 -9.79 10.51 -8.94
CA LEU A 160 -9.67 11.55 -9.97
C LEU A 160 -9.84 10.98 -11.38
N THR A 161 -9.41 9.73 -11.62
CA THR A 161 -9.70 9.03 -12.88
C THR A 161 -11.21 8.94 -13.11
N GLU A 162 -11.99 8.55 -12.12
CA GLU A 162 -13.45 8.47 -12.20
C GLU A 162 -14.08 9.84 -12.50
N GLN A 163 -13.63 10.91 -11.83
CA GLN A 163 -14.10 12.26 -12.13
C GLN A 163 -13.80 12.68 -13.57
N VAL A 164 -12.60 12.41 -14.08
CA VAL A 164 -12.25 12.72 -15.47
C VAL A 164 -13.10 11.93 -16.46
N VAL A 165 -13.33 10.63 -16.21
CA VAL A 165 -14.25 9.77 -17.02
C VAL A 165 -15.67 10.34 -17.03
N ASN A 166 -16.11 10.93 -15.92
CA ASN A 166 -17.44 11.55 -15.81
C ASN A 166 -17.51 12.98 -16.42
N GLY A 167 -16.39 13.52 -16.88
CA GLY A 167 -16.33 14.88 -17.41
C GLY A 167 -16.35 15.99 -16.35
N GLU A 168 -16.14 15.62 -15.09
CA GLU A 168 -16.09 16.54 -13.95
C GLU A 168 -14.78 17.32 -13.93
N GLU A 169 -14.79 18.54 -13.36
CA GLU A 169 -13.57 19.30 -13.13
C GLU A 169 -12.77 18.69 -11.98
N ILE A 170 -11.45 18.60 -12.11
CA ILE A 170 -10.57 18.10 -11.07
C ILE A 170 -9.59 19.16 -10.58
N ASN A 171 -9.26 19.09 -9.28
CA ASN A 171 -8.24 19.94 -8.67
C ASN A 171 -6.93 19.15 -8.49
N LEU A 172 -5.87 19.64 -9.10
CA LEU A 172 -4.52 19.05 -8.99
C LEU A 172 -3.63 19.95 -8.15
N TYR A 173 -3.09 19.38 -7.07
CA TYR A 173 -2.09 20.03 -6.24
C TYR A 173 -0.75 20.06 -6.96
N ASP A 174 0.03 21.11 -6.74
CA ASP A 174 1.36 21.32 -7.36
C ASP A 174 1.34 21.09 -8.87
N ALA A 175 0.25 21.51 -9.52
CA ALA A 175 -0.03 21.31 -10.96
C ALA A 175 0.10 19.83 -11.40
N GLY A 176 -0.05 18.88 -10.48
CA GLY A 176 0.11 17.45 -10.75
C GLY A 176 1.53 16.99 -11.07
N GLN A 177 2.55 17.83 -10.79
CA GLN A 177 3.95 17.51 -11.12
C GLN A 177 4.60 16.51 -10.17
N ASN A 178 3.95 16.18 -9.02
CA ASN A 178 4.46 15.23 -8.06
C ASN A 178 4.68 13.86 -8.69
N ILE A 179 5.86 13.29 -8.48
CA ILE A 179 6.25 11.97 -8.97
C ILE A 179 5.75 10.90 -8.01
N ARG A 180 5.19 9.83 -8.55
CA ARG A 180 4.72 8.65 -7.82
C ARG A 180 5.17 7.37 -8.52
N ASP A 181 5.22 6.31 -7.74
CA ASP A 181 5.33 4.93 -8.20
C ASP A 181 3.95 4.26 -8.07
N PHE A 182 3.47 3.68 -9.15
CA PHE A 182 2.15 3.04 -9.21
C PHE A 182 2.28 1.59 -9.65
N MET A 183 1.56 0.68 -8.99
CA MET A 183 1.48 -0.71 -9.38
C MET A 183 0.04 -1.23 -9.31
N HIS A 184 -0.37 -2.00 -10.31
CA HIS A 184 -1.70 -2.63 -10.33
C HIS A 184 -1.83 -3.66 -9.20
N VAL A 185 -3.01 -3.75 -8.60
CA VAL A 185 -3.26 -4.64 -7.45
C VAL A 185 -2.94 -6.10 -7.72
N ASP A 186 -3.16 -6.59 -8.94
CA ASP A 186 -2.82 -7.96 -9.33
C ASP A 186 -1.31 -8.19 -9.27
N ASP A 187 -0.51 -7.25 -9.76
CA ASP A 187 0.93 -7.33 -9.72
C ASP A 187 1.46 -7.21 -8.28
N VAL A 188 0.85 -6.36 -7.45
CA VAL A 188 1.16 -6.30 -6.01
C VAL A 188 0.89 -7.65 -5.34
N CYS A 189 -0.24 -8.29 -5.61
CA CYS A 189 -0.56 -9.60 -5.04
C CYS A 189 0.39 -10.71 -5.54
N ARG A 190 0.80 -10.67 -6.80
CA ARG A 190 1.82 -11.57 -7.36
C ARG A 190 3.19 -11.36 -6.70
N ALA A 191 3.60 -10.11 -6.50
CA ALA A 191 4.85 -9.76 -5.81
C ALA A 191 4.83 -10.24 -4.36
N ILE A 192 3.74 -9.99 -3.62
CA ILE A 192 3.56 -10.50 -2.25
C ILE A 192 3.73 -12.03 -2.24
N LYS A 193 3.02 -12.75 -3.14
CA LYS A 193 3.10 -14.22 -3.20
C LYS A 193 4.54 -14.69 -3.47
N LEU A 194 5.23 -14.07 -4.42
CA LEU A 194 6.62 -14.39 -4.75
C LEU A 194 7.56 -14.17 -3.55
N ILE A 195 7.39 -13.07 -2.80
CA ILE A 195 8.17 -12.79 -1.59
C ILE A 195 7.87 -13.81 -0.48
N LEU A 196 6.61 -14.21 -0.32
CA LEU A 196 6.25 -15.26 0.65
C LEU A 196 6.91 -16.60 0.31
N ASP A 197 7.07 -16.90 -0.98
CA ASP A 197 7.65 -18.17 -1.44
C ASP A 197 9.19 -18.16 -1.46
N LYS A 198 9.81 -17.06 -1.90
CA LYS A 198 11.24 -16.99 -2.20
C LYS A 198 12.01 -15.89 -1.48
N GLY A 199 11.32 -14.89 -0.91
CA GLY A 199 11.96 -13.75 -0.25
C GLY A 199 12.70 -14.15 1.03
N GLU A 200 13.77 -13.45 1.32
CA GLU A 200 14.55 -13.67 2.53
C GLU A 200 13.72 -13.40 3.80
N LEU A 201 14.05 -14.15 4.86
CA LEU A 201 13.47 -13.92 6.19
C LEU A 201 14.25 -12.82 6.91
N ASN A 202 13.57 -12.12 7.82
CA ASN A 202 14.12 -11.01 8.60
C ASN A 202 14.59 -9.85 7.71
N ASP A 203 13.84 -9.58 6.65
CA ASP A 203 14.19 -8.56 5.65
C ASP A 203 13.03 -7.59 5.37
N VAL A 204 13.41 -6.45 4.82
CA VAL A 204 12.50 -5.40 4.31
C VAL A 204 12.62 -5.38 2.80
N ILE A 205 11.50 -5.38 2.08
CA ILE A 205 11.45 -5.42 0.62
C ILE A 205 10.46 -4.37 0.11
N ASN A 206 10.88 -3.55 -0.85
CA ASN A 206 10.02 -2.64 -1.58
C ASN A 206 9.20 -3.40 -2.64
N ILE A 207 7.91 -3.07 -2.73
CA ILE A 207 7.03 -3.54 -3.80
C ILE A 207 6.52 -2.32 -4.57
N GLY A 208 6.99 -2.16 -5.79
CA GLY A 208 6.66 -1.07 -6.70
C GLY A 208 7.03 -1.41 -8.13
N SER A 209 6.70 -0.52 -9.05
CA SER A 209 7.15 -0.63 -10.45
C SER A 209 8.57 -0.10 -10.65
N GLY A 210 9.05 0.71 -9.70
CA GLY A 210 10.32 1.44 -9.83
C GLY A 210 10.28 2.55 -10.88
N THR A 211 9.11 2.83 -11.47
CA THR A 211 8.97 3.80 -12.56
C THR A 211 8.46 5.14 -12.03
N PRO A 212 9.26 6.22 -12.11
CA PRO A 212 8.81 7.55 -11.76
C PRO A 212 7.75 8.04 -12.74
N THR A 213 6.55 8.32 -12.24
CA THR A 213 5.44 8.80 -13.07
C THR A 213 4.87 10.08 -12.49
N LYS A 214 4.76 11.13 -13.27
CA LYS A 214 4.08 12.37 -12.86
C LYS A 214 2.57 12.14 -12.83
N PHE A 215 1.93 12.65 -11.81
CA PHE A 215 0.49 12.48 -11.64
C PHE A 215 -0.30 13.10 -12.79
N ILE A 216 0.14 14.28 -13.28
CA ILE A 216 -0.48 14.97 -14.43
C ILE A 216 -0.45 14.12 -15.69
N GLU A 217 0.64 13.39 -15.97
CA GLU A 217 0.76 12.54 -17.15
C GLU A 217 -0.32 11.45 -17.19
N VAL A 218 -0.65 10.89 -16.02
CA VAL A 218 -1.72 9.90 -15.91
C VAL A 218 -3.09 10.55 -16.16
N MET A 219 -3.35 11.73 -15.59
CA MET A 219 -4.63 12.42 -15.78
C MET A 219 -4.83 12.90 -17.23
N GLU A 220 -3.77 13.37 -17.89
CA GLU A 220 -3.80 13.71 -19.32
C GLU A 220 -4.06 12.48 -20.19
N HIS A 221 -3.45 11.33 -19.83
CA HIS A 221 -3.71 10.06 -20.52
C HIS A 221 -5.19 9.65 -20.37
N VAL A 222 -5.76 9.70 -19.16
CA VAL A 222 -7.19 9.42 -18.93
C VAL A 222 -8.06 10.32 -19.81
N LYS A 223 -7.80 11.63 -19.79
CA LYS A 223 -8.54 12.61 -20.58
C LYS A 223 -8.47 12.32 -22.08
N LYS A 224 -7.29 11.96 -22.58
CA LYS A 224 -7.07 11.61 -23.99
C LYS A 224 -7.82 10.35 -24.40
N VAL A 225 -7.73 9.27 -23.61
CA VAL A 225 -8.34 7.96 -23.93
C VAL A 225 -9.86 8.05 -23.92
N THR A 226 -10.43 8.78 -22.96
CA THR A 226 -11.88 8.94 -22.81
C THR A 226 -12.50 10.03 -23.69
N GLY A 227 -11.68 10.88 -24.30
CA GLY A 227 -12.18 12.08 -25.00
C GLY A 227 -12.83 13.10 -24.06
N SER A 228 -12.63 12.99 -22.76
CA SER A 228 -13.25 13.83 -21.74
C SER A 228 -12.91 15.32 -21.92
N LYS A 229 -13.90 16.18 -21.66
CA LYS A 229 -13.72 17.65 -21.62
C LYS A 229 -13.43 18.17 -20.21
N SER A 230 -13.12 17.29 -19.27
CA SER A 230 -12.76 17.64 -17.90
C SER A 230 -11.71 18.76 -17.86
N LYS A 231 -11.92 19.74 -16.99
CA LYS A 231 -10.95 20.81 -16.76
C LYS A 231 -10.05 20.46 -15.60
N PHE A 232 -8.77 20.75 -15.71
CA PHE A 232 -7.79 20.59 -14.65
C PHE A 232 -7.51 21.95 -14.03
N ASN A 233 -7.92 22.10 -12.77
CA ASN A 233 -7.67 23.31 -11.99
C ASN A 233 -6.40 23.07 -11.16
N PHE A 234 -5.42 23.93 -11.32
CA PHE A 234 -4.18 23.88 -10.54
C PHE A 234 -4.37 24.72 -9.28
N VAL A 235 -4.31 24.08 -8.14
CA VAL A 235 -4.60 24.70 -6.84
C VAL A 235 -3.50 24.41 -5.84
N ASP A 236 -3.31 25.32 -4.90
CA ASP A 236 -2.40 25.12 -3.79
C ASP A 236 -2.94 24.01 -2.86
N PRO A 237 -2.07 23.10 -2.36
CA PRO A 237 -2.49 22.12 -1.38
C PRO A 237 -2.83 22.80 -0.04
N PRO A 238 -3.82 22.25 0.71
CA PRO A 238 -4.11 22.71 2.07
C PRO A 238 -2.88 22.61 2.99
N GLU A 239 -2.80 23.44 4.01
CA GLU A 239 -1.64 23.51 4.93
C GLU A 239 -1.32 22.13 5.54
N PHE A 240 -2.33 21.39 6.00
CA PHE A 240 -2.10 20.04 6.51
C PHE A 240 -1.45 19.12 5.47
N HIS A 241 -1.88 19.24 4.22
CA HIS A 241 -1.30 18.45 3.12
C HIS A 241 0.18 18.79 2.92
N LYS A 242 0.56 20.07 2.97
CA LYS A 242 1.98 20.52 2.90
C LYS A 242 2.85 19.94 4.04
N ILE A 243 2.26 19.74 5.24
CA ILE A 243 2.97 19.15 6.37
C ILE A 243 3.25 17.67 6.13
N VAL A 244 2.22 16.90 5.72
CA VAL A 244 2.28 15.43 5.67
C VAL A 244 2.68 14.88 4.31
N GLN A 245 2.62 15.69 3.26
CA GLN A 245 2.89 15.27 1.89
C GLN A 245 4.37 15.01 1.65
N VAL A 246 4.60 14.00 0.85
CA VAL A 246 5.87 13.73 0.18
C VAL A 246 5.72 14.19 -1.27
N GLN A 247 6.58 15.11 -1.74
CA GLN A 247 6.48 15.67 -3.09
C GLN A 247 6.74 14.60 -4.14
N ASP A 248 7.93 14.00 -4.11
CA ASP A 248 8.32 12.96 -5.04
C ASP A 248 8.64 11.68 -4.30
N MET A 249 8.15 10.55 -4.84
CA MET A 249 8.44 9.24 -4.30
C MET A 249 8.28 8.16 -5.37
N TYR A 250 9.36 7.43 -5.60
CA TYR A 250 9.37 6.15 -6.31
C TYR A 250 10.42 5.25 -5.70
N LEU A 251 10.23 3.95 -5.83
CA LEU A 251 10.96 2.95 -5.07
C LEU A 251 12.11 2.36 -5.91
N ASN A 252 13.24 2.12 -5.27
CA ASN A 252 14.20 1.14 -5.78
C ASN A 252 13.59 -0.25 -5.53
N VAL A 253 13.56 -1.08 -6.57
CA VAL A 253 12.96 -2.42 -6.56
C VAL A 253 13.95 -3.51 -6.90
N ASP A 254 15.24 -3.28 -6.69
CA ASP A 254 16.29 -4.24 -7.03
C ASP A 254 16.12 -5.57 -6.30
N LYS A 255 15.71 -5.55 -5.01
CA LYS A 255 15.44 -6.78 -4.28
C LYS A 255 14.30 -7.60 -4.90
N LEU A 256 13.24 -6.92 -5.36
CA LEU A 256 12.13 -7.58 -6.04
C LEU A 256 12.53 -8.12 -7.42
N ASN A 257 13.33 -7.34 -8.16
CA ASN A 257 13.87 -7.76 -9.46
C ASN A 257 14.82 -8.98 -9.32
N ASN A 258 15.61 -9.06 -8.25
CA ASN A 258 16.47 -10.21 -7.96
C ASN A 258 15.67 -11.51 -7.69
N LEU A 259 14.38 -11.40 -7.36
CA LEU A 259 13.45 -12.54 -7.32
C LEU A 259 12.85 -12.87 -8.68
N GLU A 260 13.31 -12.23 -9.76
CA GLU A 260 12.81 -12.39 -11.14
C GLU A 260 11.35 -11.93 -11.31
N PHE A 261 10.92 -10.94 -10.52
CA PHE A 261 9.60 -10.38 -10.66
C PHE A 261 9.52 -9.43 -11.86
N VAL A 262 8.48 -9.62 -12.69
CA VAL A 262 8.17 -8.71 -13.81
C VAL A 262 6.71 -8.26 -13.68
N PRO A 263 6.44 -6.94 -13.57
CA PRO A 263 5.07 -6.42 -13.61
C PRO A 263 4.38 -6.75 -14.94
N THR A 264 3.11 -7.10 -14.88
CA THR A 264 2.27 -7.34 -16.08
C THR A 264 1.78 -6.02 -16.67
N TYR A 265 1.42 -5.07 -15.80
CA TYR A 265 0.80 -3.82 -16.20
C TYR A 265 1.76 -2.65 -16.06
N LYS A 266 2.00 -1.92 -17.16
CA LYS A 266 2.48 -0.55 -17.08
C LYS A 266 1.36 0.35 -16.60
N ILE A 267 1.67 1.51 -16.01
CA ILE A 267 0.65 2.38 -15.41
C ILE A 267 -0.43 2.78 -16.43
N MET A 268 -0.07 3.15 -17.65
CA MET A 268 -1.03 3.60 -18.64
C MET A 268 -1.97 2.47 -19.09
N ASP A 269 -1.45 1.27 -19.29
CA ASP A 269 -2.25 0.09 -19.67
C ASP A 269 -3.23 -0.29 -18.55
N GLY A 270 -2.77 -0.23 -17.29
CA GLY A 270 -3.62 -0.52 -16.13
C GLY A 270 -4.70 0.56 -15.89
N ILE A 271 -4.41 1.81 -16.22
CA ILE A 271 -5.41 2.89 -16.18
C ILE A 271 -6.48 2.70 -17.28
N GLU A 272 -6.10 2.26 -18.47
CA GLU A 272 -7.09 1.94 -19.52
C GLU A 272 -8.02 0.79 -19.11
N LEU A 273 -7.49 -0.21 -18.39
CA LEU A 273 -8.30 -1.28 -17.81
C LEU A 273 -9.28 -0.71 -16.76
N LEU A 274 -8.82 0.19 -15.89
CA LEU A 274 -9.67 0.85 -14.91
C LEU A 274 -10.79 1.67 -15.59
N ILE A 275 -10.47 2.43 -16.63
CA ILE A 275 -11.45 3.21 -17.41
C ILE A 275 -12.53 2.30 -18.00
N LYS A 276 -12.15 1.21 -18.64
CA LYS A 276 -13.11 0.23 -19.22
C LYS A 276 -14.08 -0.30 -18.17
N ASN A 277 -13.61 -0.60 -16.96
CA ASN A 277 -14.47 -1.07 -15.89
C ASN A 277 -15.43 0.02 -15.38
N LEU A 278 -14.98 1.27 -15.30
CA LEU A 278 -15.83 2.40 -14.91
C LEU A 278 -16.94 2.67 -15.93
N GLU A 279 -16.68 2.47 -17.22
CA GLU A 279 -17.69 2.63 -18.30
C GLU A 279 -18.72 1.52 -18.33
N VAL A 280 -18.33 0.27 -18.03
CA VAL A 280 -19.24 -0.89 -17.96
C VAL A 280 -20.17 -0.82 -16.73
N SER A 281 -19.75 -0.13 -15.67
CA SER A 281 -20.51 -0.01 -14.42
C SER A 281 -21.57 1.08 -14.45
N LYS A 282 -21.67 1.84 -15.55
CA LYS A 282 -22.71 2.86 -15.83
C LYS A 282 -23.85 2.25 -16.67
#